data_bca7fe66fb5aad1eb022938a84b903e0
#
_entry.id   bca7fe66fb5aad1eb022938a84b903e0
#
_cell.length_a   1.000
_cell.length_b   1.000
_cell.length_c   1.000
_cell.angle_alpha   90.00
_cell.angle_beta   90.00
_cell.angle_gamma   90.00
#
_symmetry.space_group_name_H-M   'P 1'
#
loop_
_entity.id
_entity.type
_entity.pdbx_description
1 polymer ?
#
loop_
_entity_poly.entity_id
_entity_poly.type
_entity_poly.pdbx_seq_one_letter_code
_entity_poly.pdbx_strand_id
1 'polypeptide(L)'
;MALTYAVLGSGAMGLRFGLLLKEHLGAQVDFIDTWEEQIDTVRKQGGVYQSRDGKNRHLIPISIQTPEEYQGKPDVFIIFDKQMHLSQLLERSKHFFHENQYVFTGMNGMGHIEKINRYFVPEKVLAGTCLIGTVLKDAGDVDFIGKAGAGSINIAAQSGTVDDVQKQIITEFEASNLNPNLTDNFLGTLYTKVVFNSVINTICTLFEIRMGQFIDYEGAEKLGRQLIDEAYNVAELAGITPLNSRDEEWETIRYVSAETSPLHYPSMYQDMNKG
;
A
#
# COMPACT_ATOMS: atom_id res chain seq x y z
N MET A 1 6.78 7.76 23.85
CA MET A 1 7.80 7.88 22.78
C MET A 1 7.19 7.30 21.52
N ALA A 2 7.50 7.85 20.35
CA ALA A 2 7.09 7.24 19.08
C ALA A 2 7.73 5.86 18.94
N LEU A 3 7.04 4.94 18.25
CA LEU A 3 7.58 3.64 17.89
C LEU A 3 8.74 3.78 16.91
N THR A 4 9.61 2.78 16.87
CA THR A 4 10.66 2.67 15.85
C THR A 4 10.17 1.83 14.69
N TYR A 5 10.47 2.27 13.47
CA TYR A 5 9.95 1.66 12.25
C TYR A 5 11.08 1.19 11.33
N ALA A 6 10.84 0.12 10.58
CA ALA A 6 11.65 -0.22 9.43
C ALA A 6 10.74 -0.50 8.22
N VAL A 7 11.04 0.14 7.11
CA VAL A 7 10.34 -0.04 5.84
C VAL A 7 11.03 -1.13 5.03
N LEU A 8 10.33 -2.23 4.80
CA LEU A 8 10.74 -3.31 3.90
C LEU A 8 10.10 -3.11 2.53
N GLY A 9 10.92 -2.75 1.55
CA GLY A 9 10.49 -2.30 0.23
C GLY A 9 10.31 -0.78 0.19
N SER A 10 11.40 -0.08 -0.12
CA SER A 10 11.48 1.38 -0.19
C SER A 10 11.11 1.93 -1.58
N GLY A 11 10.08 1.34 -2.19
CA GLY A 11 9.41 1.86 -3.39
C GLY A 11 8.48 3.04 -3.06
N ALA A 12 7.58 3.38 -3.99
CA ALA A 12 6.68 4.54 -3.85
C ALA A 12 5.94 4.59 -2.50
N MET A 13 5.25 3.50 -2.14
CA MET A 13 4.43 3.47 -0.92
C MET A 13 5.28 3.36 0.34
N GLY A 14 6.32 2.53 0.34
CA GLY A 14 7.24 2.43 1.47
C GLY A 14 7.91 3.76 1.79
N LEU A 15 8.39 4.47 0.79
CA LEU A 15 8.93 5.82 0.97
C LEU A 15 7.87 6.78 1.51
N ARG A 16 6.64 6.75 0.98
CA ARG A 16 5.58 7.64 1.49
C ARG A 16 5.33 7.45 2.97
N PHE A 17 5.15 6.21 3.42
CA PHE A 17 4.91 5.92 4.83
C PHE A 17 6.10 6.31 5.70
N GLY A 18 7.28 5.86 5.34
CA GLY A 18 8.48 6.13 6.14
C GLY A 18 8.84 7.61 6.23
N LEU A 19 8.73 8.36 5.12
CA LEU A 19 9.02 9.80 5.10
C LEU A 19 8.00 10.60 5.92
N LEU A 20 6.70 10.28 5.83
CA LEU A 20 5.67 10.96 6.62
C LEU A 20 5.80 10.71 8.12
N LEU A 21 6.10 9.47 8.55
CA LEU A 21 6.39 9.16 9.95
C LEU A 21 7.61 9.93 10.47
N LYS A 22 8.67 9.99 9.66
CA LYS A 22 9.88 10.75 9.99
C LYS A 22 9.61 12.26 10.09
N GLU A 23 8.88 12.81 9.13
CA GLU A 23 8.58 14.25 9.05
C GLU A 23 7.68 14.72 10.20
N HIS A 24 6.58 14.01 10.47
CA HIS A 24 5.55 14.47 11.40
C HIS A 24 5.82 14.08 12.85
N LEU A 25 6.45 12.94 13.10
CA LEU A 25 6.68 12.44 14.45
C LEU A 25 8.14 12.52 14.88
N GLY A 26 9.07 12.81 13.96
CA GLY A 26 10.49 12.61 14.23
C GLY A 26 10.84 11.15 14.55
N ALA A 27 9.99 10.20 14.11
CA ALA A 27 10.20 8.79 14.37
C ALA A 27 11.53 8.30 13.77
N GLN A 28 12.16 7.35 14.45
CA GLN A 28 13.25 6.61 13.85
C GLN A 28 12.67 5.67 12.81
N VAL A 29 13.09 5.85 11.56
CA VAL A 29 12.66 5.03 10.43
C VAL A 29 13.87 4.57 9.64
N ASP A 30 14.06 3.26 9.57
CA ASP A 30 15.07 2.61 8.75
C ASP A 30 14.46 2.19 7.42
N PHE A 31 15.24 2.29 6.34
CA PHE A 31 14.77 1.90 5.00
C PHE A 31 15.59 0.72 4.49
N ILE A 32 14.90 -0.30 4.02
CA ILE A 32 15.48 -1.56 3.54
C ILE A 32 14.88 -1.88 2.18
N ASP A 33 15.72 -2.22 1.21
CA ASP A 33 15.29 -2.60 -0.13
C ASP A 33 16.19 -3.69 -0.71
N THR A 34 15.74 -4.31 -1.80
CA THR A 34 16.49 -5.27 -2.59
C THR A 34 16.81 -4.77 -4.00
N TRP A 35 16.25 -3.63 -4.40
CA TRP A 35 16.49 -3.01 -5.69
C TRP A 35 17.79 -2.19 -5.65
N GLU A 36 18.84 -2.76 -6.26
CA GLU A 36 20.21 -2.21 -6.20
C GLU A 36 20.28 -0.75 -6.68
N GLU A 37 19.61 -0.42 -7.80
CA GLU A 37 19.62 0.93 -8.35
C GLU A 37 19.00 1.96 -7.37
N GLN A 38 17.92 1.59 -6.67
CA GLN A 38 17.32 2.42 -5.61
C GLN A 38 18.31 2.66 -4.48
N ILE A 39 18.96 1.60 -4.02
CA ILE A 39 19.92 1.63 -2.91
C ILE A 39 21.12 2.52 -3.29
N ASP A 40 21.72 2.27 -4.44
CA ASP A 40 22.91 3.00 -4.89
C ASP A 40 22.60 4.49 -5.13
N THR A 41 21.45 4.79 -5.75
CA THR A 41 21.03 6.17 -6.00
C THR A 41 20.79 6.92 -4.69
N VAL A 42 20.04 6.34 -3.76
CA VAL A 42 19.76 6.95 -2.44
C VAL A 42 21.06 7.18 -1.66
N ARG A 43 21.99 6.22 -1.67
CA ARG A 43 23.30 6.36 -1.02
C ARG A 43 24.16 7.46 -1.65
N LYS A 44 24.21 7.49 -2.97
CA LYS A 44 24.99 8.47 -3.72
C LYS A 44 24.53 9.91 -3.50
N GLN A 45 23.21 10.12 -3.44
CA GLN A 45 22.63 11.46 -3.24
C GLN A 45 22.39 11.82 -1.76
N GLY A 46 22.58 10.87 -0.83
CA GLY A 46 22.43 11.08 0.60
C GLY A 46 20.97 11.14 1.09
N GLY A 47 20.04 10.63 0.30
CA GLY A 47 18.61 10.65 0.65
C GLY A 47 17.70 10.42 -0.55
N VAL A 48 16.43 10.81 -0.41
CA VAL A 48 15.40 10.70 -1.46
C VAL A 48 14.88 12.09 -1.81
N TYR A 49 14.79 12.38 -3.10
CA TYR A 49 14.06 13.56 -3.55
C TYR A 49 12.55 13.31 -3.43
N GLN A 50 11.88 14.23 -2.76
CA GLN A 50 10.43 14.23 -2.61
C GLN A 50 9.84 15.47 -3.25
N SER A 51 8.79 15.27 -4.04
CA SER A 51 7.94 16.33 -4.58
C SER A 51 6.47 16.08 -4.22
N ARG A 52 5.62 17.08 -4.46
CA ARG A 52 4.17 16.94 -4.37
C ARG A 52 3.52 17.54 -5.62
N ASP A 53 2.78 16.70 -6.35
CA ASP A 53 2.19 17.08 -7.66
C ASP A 53 3.23 17.70 -8.60
N GLY A 54 4.43 17.14 -8.61
CA GLY A 54 5.57 17.61 -9.39
C GLY A 54 6.22 18.92 -8.92
N LYS A 55 5.80 19.46 -7.77
CA LYS A 55 6.26 20.74 -7.24
C LYS A 55 7.08 20.56 -5.96
N ASN A 56 7.83 21.62 -5.60
CA ASN A 56 8.59 21.70 -4.34
C ASN A 56 9.53 20.50 -4.12
N ARG A 57 10.19 20.04 -5.19
CA ARG A 57 11.14 18.93 -5.12
C ARG A 57 12.33 19.30 -4.22
N HIS A 58 12.54 18.52 -3.17
CA HIS A 58 13.63 18.71 -2.21
C HIS A 58 14.18 17.37 -1.74
N LEU A 59 15.41 17.38 -1.27
CA LEU A 59 16.07 16.17 -0.75
C LEU A 59 15.71 15.97 0.71
N ILE A 60 15.22 14.77 1.04
CA ILE A 60 15.02 14.32 2.43
C ILE A 60 16.15 13.34 2.75
N PRO A 61 17.02 13.66 3.73
CA PRO A 61 18.10 12.77 4.12
C PRO A 61 17.56 11.47 4.74
N ILE A 62 17.92 10.34 4.14
CA ILE A 62 17.69 9.00 4.67
C ILE A 62 18.89 8.11 4.38
N SER A 63 19.05 7.06 5.18
CA SER A 63 19.90 5.92 4.88
C SER A 63 19.08 4.75 4.40
N ILE A 64 19.63 3.95 3.50
CA ILE A 64 19.00 2.74 2.98
C ILE A 64 20.00 1.58 3.02
N GLN A 65 19.54 0.40 3.38
CA GLN A 65 20.33 -0.81 3.55
C GLN A 65 19.74 -1.97 2.77
N THR A 66 20.59 -2.94 2.43
CA THR A 66 20.09 -4.26 2.00
C THR A 66 19.60 -5.04 3.21
N PRO A 67 18.77 -6.08 3.04
CA PRO A 67 18.41 -6.96 4.15
C PRO A 67 19.63 -7.53 4.89
N GLU A 68 20.70 -7.88 4.18
CA GLU A 68 21.91 -8.49 4.74
C GLU A 68 22.74 -7.52 5.60
N GLU A 69 22.69 -6.24 5.28
CA GLU A 69 23.40 -5.18 6.04
C GLU A 69 22.65 -4.76 7.28
N TYR A 70 21.32 -4.96 7.31
CA TYR A 70 20.48 -4.45 8.39
C TYR A 70 20.65 -5.22 9.69
N GLN A 71 20.87 -4.49 10.79
CA GLN A 71 21.07 -5.03 12.13
C GLN A 71 20.14 -4.37 13.18
N GLY A 72 19.18 -3.56 12.74
CA GLY A 72 18.24 -2.88 13.61
C GLY A 72 17.20 -3.82 14.23
N LYS A 73 16.51 -3.30 15.25
CA LYS A 73 15.42 -3.99 15.95
C LYS A 73 14.24 -3.05 16.10
N PRO A 74 13.51 -2.75 15.01
CA PRO A 74 12.37 -1.85 15.07
C PRO A 74 11.22 -2.49 15.85
N ASP A 75 10.32 -1.66 16.36
CA ASP A 75 9.06 -2.13 16.93
C ASP A 75 8.09 -2.60 15.83
N VAL A 76 8.14 -1.94 14.67
CA VAL A 76 7.17 -2.15 13.57
C VAL A 76 7.88 -2.25 12.23
N PHE A 77 7.55 -3.28 11.47
CA PHE A 77 7.86 -3.36 10.05
C PHE A 77 6.71 -2.82 9.19
N ILE A 78 7.01 -1.93 8.26
CA ILE A 78 6.09 -1.48 7.22
C ILE A 78 6.51 -2.19 5.92
N ILE A 79 5.67 -3.09 5.41
CA ILE A 79 6.02 -3.94 4.27
C ILE A 79 5.26 -3.48 3.02
N PHE A 80 6.01 -3.02 2.02
CA PHE A 80 5.50 -2.65 0.70
C PHE A 80 6.42 -3.19 -0.39
N ASP A 81 6.09 -4.34 -0.92
CA ASP A 81 6.84 -4.96 -2.02
C ASP A 81 5.88 -5.46 -3.12
N LYS A 82 6.41 -5.82 -4.26
CA LYS A 82 5.62 -6.52 -5.27
C LYS A 82 5.40 -7.97 -4.84
N GLN A 83 4.19 -8.48 -5.04
CA GLN A 83 3.80 -9.83 -4.61
C GLN A 83 4.79 -10.93 -5.03
N MET A 84 5.38 -10.79 -6.23
CA MET A 84 6.31 -11.76 -6.79
C MET A 84 7.65 -11.79 -6.04
N HIS A 85 8.09 -10.68 -5.47
CA HIS A 85 9.37 -10.56 -4.76
C HIS A 85 9.25 -10.74 -3.25
N LEU A 86 8.03 -10.60 -2.69
CA LEU A 86 7.81 -10.60 -1.24
C LEU A 86 8.39 -11.81 -0.52
N SER A 87 8.24 -13.02 -1.07
CA SER A 87 8.78 -14.23 -0.43
C SER A 87 10.29 -14.20 -0.32
N GLN A 88 10.97 -13.68 -1.33
CA GLN A 88 12.43 -13.53 -1.33
C GLN A 88 12.88 -12.45 -0.35
N LEU A 89 12.18 -11.31 -0.33
CA LEU A 89 12.46 -10.23 0.62
C LEU A 89 12.33 -10.71 2.06
N LEU A 90 11.24 -11.39 2.41
CA LEU A 90 11.02 -11.91 3.76
C LEU A 90 12.08 -12.96 4.15
N GLU A 91 12.43 -13.88 3.24
CA GLU A 91 13.45 -14.88 3.52
C GLU A 91 14.84 -14.26 3.76
N ARG A 92 15.22 -13.25 3.00
CA ARG A 92 16.48 -12.49 3.19
C ARG A 92 16.48 -11.68 4.49
N SER A 93 15.29 -11.29 4.97
CA SER A 93 15.09 -10.44 6.13
C SER A 93 14.90 -11.21 7.46
N LYS A 94 14.66 -12.52 7.41
CA LYS A 94 14.24 -13.32 8.58
C LYS A 94 15.20 -13.27 9.78
N HIS A 95 16.48 -13.00 9.56
CA HIS A 95 17.49 -12.99 10.60
C HIS A 95 17.35 -11.83 11.60
N PHE A 96 16.60 -10.78 11.27
CA PHE A 96 16.29 -9.68 12.19
C PHE A 96 14.82 -9.65 12.63
N PHE A 97 14.01 -10.66 12.29
CA PHE A 97 12.66 -10.78 12.80
C PHE A 97 12.63 -11.39 14.20
N HIS A 98 11.81 -10.82 15.08
CA HIS A 98 11.63 -11.25 16.46
C HIS A 98 10.14 -11.28 16.82
N GLU A 99 9.77 -12.12 17.77
CA GLU A 99 8.39 -12.40 18.19
C GLU A 99 7.60 -11.18 18.70
N ASN A 100 8.29 -10.14 19.20
CA ASN A 100 7.65 -8.95 19.76
C ASN A 100 7.38 -7.84 18.72
N GLN A 101 7.81 -8.02 17.49
CA GLN A 101 7.67 -7.02 16.43
C GLN A 101 6.29 -7.09 15.77
N TYR A 102 5.82 -5.94 15.36
CA TYR A 102 4.57 -5.78 14.63
C TYR A 102 4.81 -5.58 13.14
N VAL A 103 3.79 -5.85 12.36
CA VAL A 103 3.80 -5.61 10.91
C VAL A 103 2.59 -4.79 10.52
N PHE A 104 2.83 -3.79 9.68
CA PHE A 104 1.79 -3.18 8.86
C PHE A 104 2.08 -3.44 7.39
N THR A 105 1.05 -3.80 6.63
CA THR A 105 1.13 -3.88 5.16
C THR A 105 -0.11 -3.31 4.50
N GLY A 106 0.08 -2.51 3.46
CA GLY A 106 -0.99 -1.97 2.61
C GLY A 106 -0.85 -2.42 1.16
N MET A 107 -0.25 -3.60 0.94
CA MET A 107 -0.04 -4.15 -0.40
C MET A 107 -1.35 -4.48 -1.10
N ASN A 108 -1.40 -4.26 -2.40
CA ASN A 108 -2.54 -4.64 -3.22
C ASN A 108 -2.62 -6.16 -3.43
N GLY A 109 -3.84 -6.65 -3.59
CA GLY A 109 -4.11 -8.06 -3.87
C GLY A 109 -4.23 -8.91 -2.60
N MET A 110 -4.23 -10.23 -2.79
CA MET A 110 -4.34 -11.25 -1.75
C MET A 110 -3.12 -12.18 -1.82
N GLY A 111 -2.88 -12.97 -0.77
CA GLY A 111 -1.77 -13.94 -0.73
C GLY A 111 -0.48 -13.41 -0.08
N HIS A 112 -0.37 -12.11 0.20
CA HIS A 112 0.78 -11.56 0.92
C HIS A 112 0.72 -11.84 2.42
N ILE A 113 -0.47 -11.91 2.99
CA ILE A 113 -0.68 -12.20 4.42
C ILE A 113 -0.17 -13.59 4.77
N GLU A 114 -0.49 -14.59 3.95
CA GLU A 114 -0.03 -15.97 4.16
C GLU A 114 1.50 -16.09 4.07
N LYS A 115 2.15 -15.24 3.27
CA LYS A 115 3.61 -15.17 3.21
C LYS A 115 4.19 -14.51 4.48
N ILE A 116 3.59 -13.42 4.94
CA ILE A 116 3.97 -12.71 6.17
C ILE A 116 3.80 -13.61 7.40
N ASN A 117 2.70 -14.36 7.47
CA ASN A 117 2.39 -15.28 8.57
C ASN A 117 3.37 -16.45 8.74
N ARG A 118 4.30 -16.65 7.81
CA ARG A 118 5.41 -17.59 8.02
C ARG A 118 6.44 -17.08 9.01
N TYR A 119 6.43 -15.78 9.30
CA TYR A 119 7.41 -15.10 10.12
C TYR A 119 6.79 -14.33 11.30
N PHE A 120 5.53 -13.94 11.19
CA PHE A 120 4.80 -13.15 12.19
C PHE A 120 3.47 -13.82 12.53
N VAL A 121 3.10 -13.79 13.80
CA VAL A 121 1.81 -14.32 14.25
C VAL A 121 0.67 -13.34 13.90
N PRO A 122 -0.55 -13.83 13.63
CA PRO A 122 -1.69 -12.99 13.23
C PRO A 122 -2.00 -11.82 14.19
N GLU A 123 -1.75 -12.01 15.48
CA GLU A 123 -1.96 -11.01 16.53
C GLU A 123 -1.05 -9.78 16.38
N LYS A 124 0.04 -9.90 15.64
CA LYS A 124 1.01 -8.83 15.38
C LYS A 124 0.86 -8.17 14.01
N VAL A 125 -0.13 -8.60 13.22
CA VAL A 125 -0.30 -8.14 11.85
C VAL A 125 -1.49 -7.17 11.75
N LEU A 126 -1.19 -5.96 11.29
CA LEU A 126 -2.15 -5.01 10.73
C LEU A 126 -2.02 -5.05 9.21
N ALA A 127 -3.13 -5.16 8.52
CA ALA A 127 -3.12 -5.00 7.07
C ALA A 127 -4.25 -4.10 6.60
N GLY A 128 -4.10 -3.59 5.39
CA GLY A 128 -5.09 -2.67 4.89
C GLY A 128 -4.98 -2.38 3.42
N THR A 129 -5.75 -1.40 3.01
CA THR A 129 -5.76 -0.90 1.63
C THR A 129 -5.51 0.59 1.62
N CYS A 130 -4.66 1.02 0.70
CA CYS A 130 -4.30 2.42 0.58
C CYS A 130 -5.04 3.07 -0.60
N LEU A 131 -5.72 4.18 -0.34
CA LEU A 131 -6.28 5.09 -1.33
C LEU A 131 -5.42 6.37 -1.37
N ILE A 132 -4.13 6.19 -1.61
CA ILE A 132 -3.11 7.25 -1.56
C ILE A 132 -2.33 7.20 -2.87
N GLY A 133 -2.29 8.32 -3.58
CA GLY A 133 -1.53 8.47 -4.81
C GLY A 133 -0.04 8.74 -4.52
N THR A 134 0.82 7.87 -5.01
CA THR A 134 2.28 8.06 -4.93
C THR A 134 2.93 7.48 -6.17
N VAL A 135 3.86 8.21 -6.75
CA VAL A 135 4.60 7.79 -7.95
C VAL A 135 6.09 7.78 -7.64
N LEU A 136 6.74 6.66 -7.84
CA LEU A 136 8.20 6.61 -7.92
C LEU A 136 8.58 7.00 -9.34
N LYS A 137 9.11 8.22 -9.50
CA LYS A 137 9.49 8.76 -10.81
C LYS A 137 10.73 8.06 -11.36
N ASP A 138 11.67 7.84 -10.46
CA ASP A 138 12.94 7.20 -10.73
C ASP A 138 13.53 6.69 -9.42
N ALA A 139 14.62 5.95 -9.45
CA ALA A 139 15.35 5.57 -8.26
C ALA A 139 15.70 6.82 -7.43
N GLY A 140 15.36 6.81 -6.14
CA GLY A 140 15.59 7.93 -5.23
C GLY A 140 14.76 9.20 -5.49
N ASP A 141 13.68 9.13 -6.29
CA ASP A 141 12.80 10.29 -6.58
C ASP A 141 11.32 9.90 -6.50
N VAL A 142 10.61 10.40 -5.49
CA VAL A 142 9.20 10.09 -5.22
C VAL A 142 8.33 11.34 -5.29
N ASP A 143 7.15 11.20 -5.89
CA ASP A 143 6.14 12.26 -5.98
C ASP A 143 4.87 11.86 -5.23
N PHE A 144 4.48 12.64 -4.25
CA PHE A 144 3.25 12.47 -3.49
C PHE A 144 2.12 13.16 -4.23
N ILE A 145 1.14 12.42 -4.69
CA ILE A 145 0.02 12.95 -5.45
C ILE A 145 -1.08 13.45 -4.50
N GLY A 146 -1.64 14.61 -4.81
CA GLY A 146 -2.71 15.25 -4.09
C GLY A 146 -2.26 16.09 -2.89
N LYS A 147 -3.20 16.78 -2.27
CA LYS A 147 -2.96 17.65 -1.12
C LYS A 147 -2.37 16.87 0.06
N ALA A 148 -1.63 17.56 0.93
CA ALA A 148 -1.18 16.97 2.19
C ALA A 148 -2.39 16.46 3.00
N GLY A 149 -2.31 15.22 3.49
CA GLY A 149 -3.43 14.58 4.17
C GLY A 149 -4.56 14.10 3.24
N ALA A 150 -4.40 14.19 1.91
CA ALA A 150 -5.36 13.58 0.99
C ALA A 150 -5.15 12.07 0.89
N GLY A 151 -6.26 11.36 0.71
CA GLY A 151 -6.29 9.90 0.72
C GLY A 151 -6.55 9.32 2.10
N SER A 152 -6.70 8.02 2.14
CA SER A 152 -6.98 7.27 3.38
C SER A 152 -6.40 5.87 3.31
N ILE A 153 -6.30 5.24 4.48
CA ILE A 153 -5.95 3.83 4.62
C ILE A 153 -7.08 3.15 5.36
N ASN A 154 -7.66 2.09 4.82
CA ASN A 154 -8.48 1.20 5.63
C ASN A 154 -7.56 0.18 6.27
N ILE A 155 -7.61 0.06 7.60
CA ILE A 155 -6.75 -0.83 8.40
C ILE A 155 -7.61 -1.81 9.18
N ALA A 156 -7.19 -3.06 9.22
CA ALA A 156 -7.77 -4.07 10.09
C ALA A 156 -6.66 -4.88 10.78
N ALA A 157 -6.93 -5.32 12.00
CA ALA A 157 -6.10 -6.31 12.67
C ALA A 157 -6.45 -7.71 12.17
N GLN A 158 -5.45 -8.50 11.82
CA GLN A 158 -5.68 -9.86 11.32
C GLN A 158 -6.34 -10.75 12.37
N SER A 159 -6.07 -10.55 13.65
CA SER A 159 -6.70 -11.27 14.76
C SER A 159 -8.16 -10.88 15.03
N GLY A 160 -8.66 -9.82 14.38
CA GLY A 160 -9.97 -9.23 14.64
C GLY A 160 -10.03 -8.32 15.87
N THR A 161 -8.95 -8.20 16.64
CA THR A 161 -8.84 -7.34 17.83
C THR A 161 -7.56 -6.52 17.77
N VAL A 162 -7.63 -5.27 18.21
CA VAL A 162 -6.52 -4.33 18.20
C VAL A 162 -5.93 -4.20 19.61
N ASP A 163 -4.67 -4.52 19.80
CA ASP A 163 -3.94 -4.34 21.05
C ASP A 163 -3.43 -2.89 21.21
N ASP A 164 -2.79 -2.59 22.34
CA ASP A 164 -2.38 -1.22 22.65
C ASP A 164 -1.24 -0.72 21.74
N VAL A 165 -0.34 -1.61 21.27
CA VAL A 165 0.71 -1.23 20.32
C VAL A 165 0.10 -0.96 18.94
N GLN A 166 -0.84 -1.78 18.51
CA GLN A 166 -1.57 -1.56 17.25
C GLN A 166 -2.37 -0.26 17.28
N LYS A 167 -3.01 0.09 18.41
CA LYS A 167 -3.66 1.39 18.60
C LYS A 167 -2.66 2.54 18.49
N GLN A 168 -1.47 2.36 19.05
CA GLN A 168 -0.39 3.35 18.93
C GLN A 168 0.04 3.51 17.46
N ILE A 169 0.24 2.43 16.71
CA ILE A 169 0.56 2.48 15.27
C ILE A 169 -0.50 3.30 14.52
N ILE A 170 -1.78 3.01 14.77
CA ILE A 170 -2.90 3.73 14.12
C ILE A 170 -2.88 5.22 14.47
N THR A 171 -2.66 5.55 15.74
CA THR A 171 -2.55 6.94 16.21
C THR A 171 -1.37 7.67 15.56
N GLU A 172 -0.22 7.00 15.44
CA GLU A 172 0.97 7.57 14.81
C GLU A 172 0.78 7.74 13.28
N PHE A 173 0.06 6.84 12.63
CA PHE A 173 -0.33 7.01 11.22
C PHE A 173 -1.28 8.20 11.02
N GLU A 174 -2.24 8.39 11.93
CA GLU A 174 -3.13 9.57 11.91
C GLU A 174 -2.34 10.87 12.08
N ALA A 175 -1.47 10.94 13.08
CA ALA A 175 -0.58 12.08 13.31
C ALA A 175 0.37 12.36 12.14
N SER A 176 0.63 11.35 11.30
CA SER A 176 1.46 11.46 10.09
C SER A 176 0.67 11.75 8.80
N ASN A 177 -0.60 12.18 8.92
CA ASN A 177 -1.46 12.49 7.77
C ASN A 177 -1.69 11.30 6.80
N LEU A 178 -1.70 10.08 7.33
CA LEU A 178 -2.01 8.87 6.58
C LEU A 178 -3.51 8.51 6.63
N ASN A 179 -4.29 9.19 7.49
CA ASN A 179 -5.74 9.05 7.65
C ASN A 179 -6.21 7.59 7.75
N PRO A 180 -5.81 6.86 8.80
CA PRO A 180 -6.24 5.49 9.00
C PRO A 180 -7.72 5.40 9.39
N ASN A 181 -8.45 4.51 8.74
CA ASN A 181 -9.82 4.14 9.07
C ASN A 181 -9.82 2.68 9.53
N LEU A 182 -10.01 2.47 10.83
CA LEU A 182 -10.02 1.14 11.42
C LEU A 182 -11.32 0.42 11.10
N THR A 183 -11.22 -0.83 10.66
CA THR A 183 -12.35 -1.74 10.44
C THR A 183 -12.11 -3.06 11.15
N ASP A 184 -13.16 -3.75 11.53
CA ASP A 184 -13.15 -5.08 12.13
C ASP A 184 -13.24 -6.22 11.11
N ASN A 185 -13.44 -5.88 9.83
CA ASN A 185 -13.55 -6.85 8.74
C ASN A 185 -12.25 -6.92 7.92
N PHE A 186 -11.29 -7.71 8.41
CA PHE A 186 -9.96 -7.85 7.81
C PHE A 186 -10.01 -8.32 6.35
N LEU A 187 -10.64 -9.49 6.12
CA LEU A 187 -10.70 -10.06 4.76
C LEU A 187 -11.56 -9.24 3.83
N GLY A 188 -12.67 -8.70 4.30
CA GLY A 188 -13.54 -7.83 3.52
C GLY A 188 -12.84 -6.57 3.07
N THR A 189 -12.00 -5.97 3.93
CA THR A 189 -11.18 -4.79 3.60
C THR A 189 -10.25 -5.07 2.42
N LEU A 190 -9.52 -6.17 2.46
CA LEU A 190 -8.62 -6.57 1.38
C LEU A 190 -9.38 -6.92 0.11
N TYR A 191 -10.46 -7.69 0.25
CA TYR A 191 -11.23 -8.20 -0.89
C TYR A 191 -11.96 -7.10 -1.65
N THR A 192 -12.59 -6.14 -0.97
CA THR A 192 -13.23 -4.97 -1.61
C THR A 192 -12.25 -4.25 -2.54
N LYS A 193 -10.99 -4.07 -2.10
CA LYS A 193 -9.97 -3.47 -2.98
C LYS A 193 -9.59 -4.37 -4.16
N VAL A 194 -9.59 -5.69 -3.97
CA VAL A 194 -9.37 -6.64 -5.08
C VAL A 194 -10.49 -6.53 -6.11
N VAL A 195 -11.75 -6.43 -5.71
CA VAL A 195 -12.89 -6.25 -6.63
C VAL A 195 -12.73 -4.98 -7.44
N PHE A 196 -12.50 -3.84 -6.78
CA PHE A 196 -12.24 -2.57 -7.45
C PHE A 196 -11.12 -2.69 -8.51
N ASN A 197 -9.98 -3.28 -8.12
CA ASN A 197 -8.84 -3.44 -9.01
C ASN A 197 -9.14 -4.42 -10.16
N SER A 198 -9.91 -5.48 -9.93
CA SER A 198 -10.27 -6.46 -10.95
C SER A 198 -11.12 -5.84 -12.07
N VAL A 199 -11.99 -4.90 -11.73
CA VAL A 199 -12.76 -4.15 -12.72
C VAL A 199 -11.89 -3.10 -13.41
N ILE A 200 -11.35 -2.16 -12.65
CA ILE A 200 -10.70 -0.96 -13.20
C ILE A 200 -9.33 -1.28 -13.79
N ASN A 201 -8.46 -1.95 -13.02
CA ASN A 201 -7.09 -2.17 -13.52
C ASN A 201 -7.09 -3.06 -14.75
N THR A 202 -7.88 -4.13 -14.74
CA THR A 202 -7.92 -5.09 -15.86
C THR A 202 -8.42 -4.42 -17.14
N ILE A 203 -9.57 -3.76 -17.07
CA ILE A 203 -10.18 -3.15 -18.26
C ILE A 203 -9.32 -1.99 -18.77
N CYS A 204 -8.95 -1.07 -17.90
CA CYS A 204 -8.18 0.09 -18.31
C CYS A 204 -6.78 -0.27 -18.84
N THR A 205 -6.16 -1.34 -18.33
CA THR A 205 -4.88 -1.83 -18.85
C THR A 205 -5.05 -2.51 -20.21
N LEU A 206 -6.05 -3.39 -20.32
CA LEU A 206 -6.30 -4.15 -21.58
C LEU A 206 -6.60 -3.22 -22.77
N PHE A 207 -7.33 -2.14 -22.52
CA PHE A 207 -7.70 -1.18 -23.57
C PHE A 207 -6.82 0.07 -23.61
N GLU A 208 -5.81 0.17 -22.74
CA GLU A 208 -4.90 1.32 -22.62
C GLU A 208 -5.63 2.65 -22.41
N ILE A 209 -6.69 2.63 -21.60
CA ILE A 209 -7.56 3.77 -21.34
C ILE A 209 -7.47 4.27 -19.90
N ARG A 210 -7.85 5.52 -19.70
CA ARG A 210 -8.00 6.13 -18.37
C ARG A 210 -9.30 5.68 -17.71
N MET A 211 -9.36 5.79 -16.38
CA MET A 211 -10.51 5.34 -15.60
C MET A 211 -11.82 6.02 -16.04
N GLY A 212 -11.81 7.35 -16.30
CA GLY A 212 -12.99 8.07 -16.79
C GLY A 212 -13.47 7.58 -18.16
N GLN A 213 -12.55 7.26 -19.07
CA GLN A 213 -12.92 6.77 -20.40
C GLN A 213 -13.65 5.42 -20.36
N PHE A 214 -13.35 4.58 -19.36
CA PHE A 214 -14.11 3.36 -19.14
C PHE A 214 -15.55 3.69 -18.74
N ILE A 215 -15.76 4.62 -17.81
CA ILE A 215 -17.11 4.99 -17.33
C ILE A 215 -17.94 5.68 -18.43
N ASP A 216 -17.30 6.41 -19.34
CA ASP A 216 -17.96 7.07 -20.46
C ASP A 216 -18.46 6.07 -21.53
N TYR A 217 -18.01 4.81 -21.48
CA TYR A 217 -18.47 3.77 -22.41
C TYR A 217 -19.87 3.29 -22.06
N GLU A 218 -20.78 3.25 -23.05
CA GLU A 218 -22.20 2.87 -22.88
C GLU A 218 -22.40 1.50 -22.21
N GLY A 219 -21.47 0.56 -22.43
CA GLY A 219 -21.50 -0.79 -21.83
C GLY A 219 -20.83 -0.91 -20.47
N ALA A 220 -20.26 0.16 -19.91
CA ALA A 220 -19.43 0.13 -18.71
C ALA A 220 -20.15 -0.46 -17.50
N GLU A 221 -21.37 0.00 -17.23
CA GLU A 221 -22.16 -0.50 -16.10
C GLU A 221 -22.44 -1.99 -16.22
N LYS A 222 -22.88 -2.45 -17.38
CA LYS A 222 -23.18 -3.87 -17.59
C LYS A 222 -21.94 -4.73 -17.38
N LEU A 223 -20.81 -4.35 -17.97
CA LEU A 223 -19.55 -5.09 -17.84
C LEU A 223 -19.01 -5.03 -16.41
N GLY A 224 -19.01 -3.86 -15.78
CA GLY A 224 -18.54 -3.68 -14.41
C GLY A 224 -19.35 -4.50 -13.41
N ARG A 225 -20.69 -4.47 -13.52
CA ARG A 225 -21.56 -5.27 -12.65
C ARG A 225 -21.36 -6.77 -12.84
N GLN A 226 -21.16 -7.25 -14.08
CA GLN A 226 -20.85 -8.67 -14.31
C GLN A 226 -19.56 -9.11 -13.62
N LEU A 227 -18.50 -8.32 -13.69
CA LEU A 227 -17.23 -8.63 -13.03
C LEU A 227 -17.38 -8.55 -11.50
N ILE A 228 -18.14 -7.59 -10.99
CA ILE A 228 -18.46 -7.51 -9.55
C ILE A 228 -19.22 -8.77 -9.11
N ASP A 229 -20.24 -9.19 -9.86
CA ASP A 229 -21.03 -10.37 -9.55
C ASP A 229 -20.17 -11.65 -9.50
N GLU A 230 -19.27 -11.84 -10.46
CA GLU A 230 -18.34 -12.96 -10.47
C GLU A 230 -17.43 -12.94 -9.23
N ALA A 231 -16.86 -11.78 -8.90
CA ALA A 231 -15.99 -11.63 -7.73
C ALA A 231 -16.76 -11.88 -6.42
N TYR A 232 -17.96 -11.34 -6.30
CA TYR A 232 -18.80 -11.53 -5.09
C TYR A 232 -19.27 -12.98 -4.92
N ASN A 233 -19.56 -13.69 -6.00
CA ASN A 233 -19.85 -15.11 -5.94
C ASN A 233 -18.67 -15.92 -5.39
N VAL A 234 -17.42 -15.55 -5.77
CA VAL A 234 -16.22 -16.16 -5.22
C VAL A 234 -16.06 -15.81 -3.73
N ALA A 235 -16.32 -14.56 -3.35
CA ALA A 235 -16.28 -14.13 -1.95
C ALA A 235 -17.24 -14.95 -1.07
N GLU A 236 -18.50 -15.11 -1.52
CA GLU A 236 -19.52 -15.90 -0.82
C GLU A 236 -19.08 -17.35 -0.61
N LEU A 237 -18.53 -17.99 -1.66
CA LEU A 237 -18.00 -19.36 -1.57
C LEU A 237 -16.79 -19.47 -0.63
N ALA A 238 -15.99 -18.41 -0.53
CA ALA A 238 -14.80 -18.34 0.34
C ALA A 238 -15.15 -17.89 1.78
N GLY A 239 -16.40 -17.58 2.09
CA GLY A 239 -16.83 -17.06 3.39
C GLY A 239 -16.33 -15.65 3.67
N ILE A 240 -16.03 -14.87 2.63
CA ILE A 240 -15.58 -13.47 2.73
C ILE A 240 -16.80 -12.56 2.54
N THR A 241 -16.98 -11.60 3.44
CA THR A 241 -17.98 -10.54 3.31
C THR A 241 -17.28 -9.25 2.91
N PRO A 242 -17.40 -8.79 1.66
CA PRO A 242 -16.86 -7.48 1.24
C PRO A 242 -17.46 -6.33 2.05
N LEU A 243 -16.79 -5.18 2.09
CA LEU A 243 -17.28 -4.01 2.86
C LEU A 243 -18.54 -3.38 2.25
N ASN A 244 -18.67 -3.45 0.93
CA ASN A 244 -19.77 -2.87 0.17
C ASN A 244 -20.74 -3.99 -0.29
N SER A 245 -21.99 -3.64 -0.52
CA SER A 245 -22.87 -4.44 -1.37
C SER A 245 -22.44 -4.35 -2.84
N ARG A 246 -22.98 -5.21 -3.72
CA ARG A 246 -22.67 -5.19 -5.17
C ARG A 246 -23.04 -3.86 -5.81
N ASP A 247 -24.15 -3.25 -5.39
CA ASP A 247 -24.59 -1.95 -5.90
C ASP A 247 -23.68 -0.81 -5.40
N GLU A 248 -23.34 -0.80 -4.12
CA GLU A 248 -22.43 0.20 -3.55
C GLU A 248 -21.03 0.08 -4.15
N GLU A 249 -20.57 -1.14 -4.47
CA GLU A 249 -19.27 -1.35 -5.12
C GLU A 249 -19.26 -0.72 -6.53
N TRP A 250 -20.32 -0.93 -7.33
CA TRP A 250 -20.43 -0.29 -8.63
C TRP A 250 -20.46 1.24 -8.50
N GLU A 251 -21.27 1.78 -7.58
CA GLU A 251 -21.33 3.23 -7.37
C GLU A 251 -19.99 3.81 -6.90
N THR A 252 -19.24 3.07 -6.07
CA THR A 252 -17.88 3.46 -5.66
C THR A 252 -16.93 3.49 -6.86
N ILE A 253 -16.95 2.46 -7.69
CA ILE A 253 -16.14 2.39 -8.91
C ILE A 253 -16.47 3.56 -9.84
N ARG A 254 -17.76 3.79 -10.09
CA ARG A 254 -18.25 4.88 -10.93
C ARG A 254 -17.80 6.24 -10.41
N TYR A 255 -18.02 6.52 -9.13
CA TYR A 255 -17.65 7.79 -8.50
C TYR A 255 -16.14 8.05 -8.53
N VAL A 256 -15.33 7.06 -8.14
CA VAL A 256 -13.88 7.21 -8.15
C VAL A 256 -13.35 7.43 -9.56
N SER A 257 -13.90 6.72 -10.55
CA SER A 257 -13.41 6.77 -11.92
C SER A 257 -13.90 8.01 -12.68
N ALA A 258 -15.13 8.49 -12.43
CA ALA A 258 -15.67 9.65 -13.11
C ALA A 258 -15.32 10.99 -12.44
N GLU A 259 -15.34 11.02 -11.09
CA GLU A 259 -15.26 12.28 -10.35
C GLU A 259 -13.90 12.49 -9.67
N THR A 260 -13.34 11.44 -9.07
CA THR A 260 -12.13 11.59 -8.26
C THR A 260 -10.86 11.50 -9.10
N SER A 261 -10.82 10.56 -10.03
CA SER A 261 -9.59 10.23 -10.77
C SER A 261 -9.83 9.93 -12.26
N PRO A 262 -10.61 10.76 -12.99
CA PRO A 262 -11.00 10.43 -14.37
C PRO A 262 -9.83 10.34 -15.35
N LEU A 263 -8.77 11.12 -15.11
CA LEU A 263 -7.58 11.17 -15.96
C LEU A 263 -6.48 10.17 -15.54
N HIS A 264 -6.73 9.38 -14.50
CA HIS A 264 -5.74 8.46 -13.97
C HIS A 264 -5.67 7.18 -14.82
N TYR A 265 -4.43 6.72 -15.07
CA TYR A 265 -4.14 5.37 -15.52
C TYR A 265 -3.89 4.48 -14.30
N PRO A 266 -4.55 3.33 -14.15
CA PRO A 266 -4.37 2.48 -12.98
C PRO A 266 -2.95 1.91 -12.88
N SER A 267 -2.60 1.45 -11.67
CA SER A 267 -1.25 0.96 -11.36
C SER A 267 -0.78 -0.18 -12.26
N MET A 268 -1.68 -1.09 -12.63
CA MET A 268 -1.37 -2.20 -13.55
C MET A 268 -0.92 -1.70 -14.93
N TYR A 269 -1.57 -0.68 -15.47
CA TYR A 269 -1.15 -0.05 -16.72
C TYR A 269 0.22 0.63 -16.59
N GLN A 270 0.43 1.30 -15.46
CA GLN A 270 1.73 1.95 -15.19
C GLN A 270 2.86 0.92 -15.07
N ASP A 271 2.59 -0.23 -14.43
CA ASP A 271 3.55 -1.32 -14.32
C ASP A 271 3.85 -1.95 -15.69
N MET A 272 2.83 -2.17 -16.52
CA MET A 272 2.98 -2.69 -17.89
C MET A 272 3.89 -1.81 -18.75
N ASN A 273 3.77 -0.48 -18.64
CA ASN A 273 4.56 0.46 -19.42
C ASN A 273 6.01 0.65 -18.93
N LYS A 274 6.33 0.16 -17.75
CA LYS A 274 7.71 0.22 -17.24
C LYS A 274 8.55 -1.01 -17.60
N GLY A 275 7.93 -2.06 -18.13
CA GLY A 275 8.57 -3.33 -18.52
C GLY A 275 8.57 -4.32 -17.38
#